data_1784dbff77db1acf4959ccbbfb456671
#
_entry.id   1784dbff77db1acf4959ccbbfb456671
#
_cell.length_a   1.000
_cell.length_b   1.000
_cell.length_c   1.000
_cell.angle_alpha   90.00
_cell.angle_beta   90.00
_cell.angle_gamma   90.00
#
_symmetry.space_group_name_H-M   'P 1'
#
loop_
_entity.id
_entity.type
_entity.pdbx_description
1 polymer ?
#
loop_
_entity_poly.entity_id
_entity_poly.type
_entity_poly.pdbx_seq_one_letter_code
_entity_poly.pdbx_strand_id
1 'polypeptide(L)'
;SSTSRGLGDVYKRQYMDSSEFKATPSVIEITGPSTQLDSIDKAEIYVENKQEINTAYTFHSSDVVLYDKNESKINTDNLTFGTKDFTIDIPVYMQKELDLTYDIRYAPANFDISSLNLDLSVDKISIASPNTELEKIDKWNIGSIPLYDLDWDFNKAFTIKIPENYKDISNVSMVTAKLNQDGLAKKTVTVDEISVLNAPSDYNCTVNTYGLTFDIIGPEEDISEITNQEILVTVDLLKYTVQSSTFTADATISFPDYDKVWAVGLQKVSITASPVTKSSAE
;
A
#
# COMPACT_ATOMS: atom_id res chain seq x y z
N SER A 1 22.75 10.90 19.22
CA SER A 1 23.07 10.58 17.82
C SER A 1 24.48 10.01 17.75
N SER A 2 24.61 8.70 17.64
CA SER A 2 25.89 8.06 17.33
C SER A 2 25.77 7.36 15.98
N THR A 3 26.43 7.91 14.97
CA THR A 3 26.66 7.30 13.68
C THR A 3 27.82 6.31 13.79
N SER A 4 27.55 5.01 13.75
CA SER A 4 28.57 4.03 13.45
C SER A 4 28.34 3.47 12.04
N ARG A 5 29.27 3.72 11.13
CA ARG A 5 29.34 3.11 9.80
C ARG A 5 30.00 1.73 9.92
N GLY A 6 29.24 0.69 9.64
CA GLY A 6 29.74 -0.67 9.42
C GLY A 6 29.00 -1.28 8.24
N LEU A 7 29.72 -1.85 7.30
CA LEU A 7 29.25 -2.46 6.06
C LEU A 7 28.35 -3.66 6.35
N GLY A 8 27.12 -3.68 5.74
CA GLY A 8 26.44 -4.93 5.41
C GLY A 8 25.22 -5.32 6.21
N ASP A 9 24.68 -4.47 7.10
CA ASP A 9 23.37 -4.74 7.71
C ASP A 9 22.38 -3.63 7.41
N VAL A 10 21.21 -4.00 6.89
CA VAL A 10 20.01 -3.16 6.86
C VAL A 10 19.71 -2.85 8.32
N TYR A 11 20.07 -1.67 8.76
CA TYR A 11 20.07 -1.28 10.17
C TYR A 11 18.68 -1.48 10.76
N LYS A 12 18.58 -2.35 11.74
CA LYS A 12 17.48 -2.43 12.70
C LYS A 12 17.50 -1.14 13.53
N ARG A 13 16.84 -0.10 13.00
CA ARG A 13 16.60 1.10 13.79
C ARG A 13 15.60 0.73 14.87
N GLN A 14 15.88 1.18 16.08
CA GLN A 14 14.98 1.01 17.21
C GLN A 14 14.11 2.25 17.33
N TYR A 15 12.85 2.02 17.65
CA TYR A 15 11.88 3.07 17.90
C TYR A 15 11.35 2.92 19.33
N MET A 16 11.33 4.03 20.06
CA MET A 16 10.74 4.13 21.40
C MET A 16 9.80 5.33 21.39
N ASP A 17 8.59 5.14 21.92
CA ASP A 17 7.62 6.20 22.13
C ASP A 17 7.49 6.44 23.64
N SER A 18 7.93 7.60 24.11
CA SER A 18 7.89 7.93 25.53
C SER A 18 6.46 8.01 26.09
N SER A 19 5.46 8.22 25.23
CA SER A 19 4.04 8.20 25.65
C SER A 19 3.57 6.81 26.09
N GLU A 20 4.28 5.75 25.71
CA GLU A 20 3.99 4.36 26.04
C GLU A 20 4.78 3.84 27.24
N PHE A 21 5.65 4.65 27.81
CA PHE A 21 6.35 4.28 29.03
C PHE A 21 5.36 4.18 30.18
N LYS A 22 5.41 3.08 30.90
CA LYS A 22 4.47 2.81 32.00
C LYS A 22 5.23 2.73 33.32
N ALA A 23 4.80 3.53 34.29
CA ALA A 23 5.24 3.39 35.66
C ALA A 23 4.19 2.63 36.46
N THR A 24 4.65 1.67 37.28
CA THR A 24 3.81 0.94 38.22
C THR A 24 4.40 1.12 39.64
N PRO A 25 3.63 1.67 40.57
CA PRO A 25 2.26 2.19 40.43
C PRO A 25 2.21 3.46 39.55
N SER A 26 1.07 3.69 38.87
CA SER A 26 0.84 4.88 38.03
C SER A 26 0.42 6.11 38.83
N VAL A 27 0.08 5.93 40.08
CA VAL A 27 -0.34 6.99 41.04
C VAL A 27 0.34 6.74 42.37
N ILE A 28 0.80 7.79 42.98
CA ILE A 28 1.37 7.80 44.33
C ILE A 28 0.58 8.71 45.26
N GLU A 29 0.45 8.31 46.52
CA GLU A 29 -0.06 9.15 47.54
C GLU A 29 1.09 9.90 48.24
N ILE A 30 0.94 11.22 48.36
CA ILE A 30 1.89 12.05 49.08
C ILE A 30 1.17 12.81 50.18
N THR A 31 1.70 12.74 51.41
CA THR A 31 1.16 13.45 52.57
C THR A 31 2.18 14.43 53.11
N GLY A 32 1.71 15.60 53.59
CA GLY A 32 2.55 16.64 54.12
C GLY A 32 1.81 17.96 54.35
N PRO A 33 2.53 19.07 54.60
CA PRO A 33 1.92 20.41 54.75
C PRO A 33 1.16 20.83 53.50
N SER A 34 -0.06 21.34 53.64
CA SER A 34 -0.91 21.74 52.51
C SER A 34 -0.24 22.72 51.57
N THR A 35 0.45 23.71 52.11
CA THR A 35 1.19 24.73 51.30
C THR A 35 2.26 24.11 50.40
N GLN A 36 2.86 23.01 50.85
CA GLN A 36 3.87 22.29 50.08
C GLN A 36 3.24 21.35 49.06
N LEU A 37 2.15 20.67 49.44
CA LEU A 37 1.38 19.83 48.52
C LEU A 37 0.78 20.65 47.39
N ASP A 38 0.24 21.84 47.65
CA ASP A 38 -0.38 22.72 46.68
C ASP A 38 0.65 23.27 45.67
N SER A 39 1.94 23.25 46.00
CA SER A 39 3.02 23.69 45.09
C SER A 39 3.46 22.63 44.09
N ILE A 40 3.04 21.37 44.27
CA ILE A 40 3.46 20.28 43.39
C ILE A 40 2.70 20.37 42.07
N ASP A 41 3.45 20.46 40.96
CA ASP A 41 2.91 20.42 39.59
C ASP A 41 3.15 19.06 38.93
N LYS A 42 4.37 18.52 39.01
CA LYS A 42 4.71 17.21 38.45
C LYS A 42 5.68 16.42 39.31
N ALA A 43 5.68 15.11 39.10
CA ALA A 43 6.68 14.18 39.63
C ALA A 43 7.44 13.54 38.50
N GLU A 44 8.75 13.48 38.59
CA GLU A 44 9.62 12.79 37.64
C GLU A 44 10.31 11.61 38.35
N ILE A 45 10.36 10.46 37.65
CA ILE A 45 11.04 9.27 38.15
C ILE A 45 12.31 9.13 37.32
N TYR A 46 13.47 9.16 37.97
CA TYR A 46 14.75 9.01 37.31
C TYR A 46 15.23 7.58 37.32
N VAL A 47 15.73 7.13 36.17
CA VAL A 47 16.27 5.80 35.98
C VAL A 47 17.72 5.92 35.55
N GLU A 48 18.63 5.30 36.33
CA GLU A 48 20.01 5.17 35.87
C GLU A 48 20.10 4.08 34.82
N ASN A 49 20.43 4.48 33.58
CA ASN A 49 20.71 3.54 32.50
C ASN A 49 22.15 3.70 32.01
N LYS A 50 22.91 2.62 32.10
CA LYS A 50 24.31 2.54 31.62
C LYS A 50 24.45 1.68 30.36
N GLN A 51 23.35 1.17 29.81
CA GLN A 51 23.35 0.25 28.67
C GLN A 51 22.50 0.80 27.56
N GLU A 52 22.81 0.42 26.33
CA GLU A 52 21.87 0.63 25.21
C GLU A 52 20.62 -0.23 25.40
N ILE A 53 19.45 0.39 25.31
CA ILE A 53 18.17 -0.30 25.39
C ILE A 53 17.83 -0.83 23.99
N ASN A 54 18.10 -2.11 23.77
CA ASN A 54 17.95 -2.77 22.46
C ASN A 54 16.67 -3.62 22.33
N THR A 55 16.02 -3.88 23.44
CA THR A 55 14.78 -4.65 23.56
C THR A 55 13.91 -4.01 24.62
N ALA A 56 12.62 -4.37 24.67
CA ALA A 56 11.74 -3.96 25.76
C ALA A 56 12.45 -4.24 27.11
N TYR A 57 12.45 -3.26 27.97
CA TYR A 57 13.16 -3.32 29.24
C TYR A 57 12.31 -2.79 30.38
N THR A 58 12.48 -3.40 31.53
CA THR A 58 11.85 -2.99 32.77
C THR A 58 12.91 -2.49 33.74
N PHE A 59 12.79 -1.24 34.18
CA PHE A 59 13.65 -0.63 35.18
C PHE A 59 12.95 -0.61 36.53
N HIS A 60 13.75 -0.63 37.59
CA HIS A 60 13.32 -0.34 38.94
C HIS A 60 13.97 0.95 39.40
N SER A 61 13.18 1.84 39.97
CA SER A 61 13.67 3.11 40.50
C SER A 61 12.94 3.52 41.77
N SER A 62 13.65 4.14 42.67
CA SER A 62 13.13 4.83 43.85
C SER A 62 13.48 6.33 43.85
N ASP A 63 14.08 6.81 42.78
CA ASP A 63 14.47 8.22 42.63
C ASP A 63 13.32 9.05 42.04
N VAL A 64 12.55 9.68 42.93
CA VAL A 64 11.41 10.52 42.59
C VAL A 64 11.72 11.96 42.94
N VAL A 65 11.61 12.86 41.98
CA VAL A 65 11.80 14.29 42.15
C VAL A 65 10.48 15.03 41.85
N LEU A 66 10.08 15.90 42.76
CA LEU A 66 8.89 16.74 42.59
C LEU A 66 9.29 18.13 42.10
N TYR A 67 8.47 18.68 41.23
CA TYR A 67 8.66 20.03 40.65
C TYR A 67 7.42 20.89 40.83
N ASP A 68 7.66 22.18 40.99
CA ASP A 68 6.63 23.21 40.96
C ASP A 68 6.33 23.67 39.51
N LYS A 69 5.35 24.58 39.35
CA LYS A 69 4.98 25.19 38.06
C LYS A 69 6.09 25.96 37.35
N ASN A 70 7.14 26.34 38.07
CA ASN A 70 8.31 27.02 37.53
C ASN A 70 9.46 26.07 37.23
N GLU A 71 9.20 24.76 37.25
CA GLU A 71 10.20 23.69 37.08
C GLU A 71 11.31 23.68 38.17
N SER A 72 11.03 24.25 39.32
CA SER A 72 11.94 24.25 40.45
C SER A 72 11.71 23.00 41.30
N LYS A 73 12.81 22.37 41.74
CA LYS A 73 12.71 21.18 42.61
C LYS A 73 12.14 21.54 43.98
N ILE A 74 11.18 20.72 44.41
CA ILE A 74 10.55 20.87 45.73
C ILE A 74 11.35 20.05 46.74
N ASN A 75 11.66 20.65 47.90
CA ASN A 75 12.23 19.93 49.00
C ASN A 75 11.22 18.95 49.59
N THR A 76 11.62 17.70 49.75
CA THR A 76 10.74 16.61 50.18
C THR A 76 10.89 16.20 51.64
N ASP A 77 11.66 16.92 52.44
CA ASP A 77 12.00 16.55 53.84
C ASP A 77 10.77 16.42 54.72
N ASN A 78 9.70 17.19 54.47
CA ASN A 78 8.47 17.18 55.21
C ASN A 78 7.33 16.42 54.48
N LEU A 79 7.65 15.69 53.42
CA LEU A 79 6.69 14.92 52.64
C LEU A 79 6.86 13.43 52.89
N THR A 80 5.77 12.73 53.05
CA THR A 80 5.74 11.27 53.15
C THR A 80 5.11 10.72 51.88
N PHE A 81 5.82 9.78 51.25
CA PHE A 81 5.39 9.07 50.04
C PHE A 81 4.78 7.72 50.44
N GLY A 82 3.62 7.37 49.88
CA GLY A 82 2.99 6.06 50.06
C GLY A 82 3.88 4.95 49.51
N THR A 83 4.54 5.21 48.40
CA THR A 83 5.64 4.39 47.87
C THR A 83 6.64 5.25 47.12
N LYS A 84 7.89 4.79 47.06
CA LYS A 84 8.94 5.30 46.14
C LYS A 84 9.47 4.22 45.25
N ASP A 85 8.98 2.99 45.34
CA ASP A 85 9.42 1.88 44.49
C ASP A 85 8.55 1.83 43.24
N PHE A 86 9.16 2.08 42.10
CA PHE A 86 8.54 2.08 40.78
C PHE A 86 9.18 1.05 39.90
N THR A 87 8.32 0.41 39.12
CA THR A 87 8.72 -0.38 37.96
C THR A 87 8.35 0.42 36.70
N ILE A 88 9.33 0.67 35.83
CA ILE A 88 9.16 1.44 34.60
C ILE A 88 9.36 0.52 33.41
N ASP A 89 8.30 0.27 32.65
CA ASP A 89 8.32 -0.53 31.45
C ASP A 89 8.55 0.38 30.24
N ILE A 90 9.61 0.09 29.47
CA ILE A 90 9.98 0.80 28.26
C ILE A 90 9.83 -0.16 27.09
N PRO A 91 8.77 -0.04 26.26
CA PRO A 91 8.65 -0.82 25.06
C PRO A 91 9.66 -0.33 24.01
N VAL A 92 10.32 -1.26 23.34
CA VAL A 92 11.24 -1.00 22.22
C VAL A 92 10.73 -1.77 21.01
N TYR A 93 10.60 -1.07 19.91
CA TYR A 93 10.10 -1.59 18.64
C TYR A 93 11.25 -1.68 17.63
N MET A 94 11.19 -2.69 16.77
CA MET A 94 11.99 -2.72 15.57
C MET A 94 11.40 -1.73 14.57
N GLN A 95 12.24 -0.89 13.98
CA GLN A 95 11.87 0.04 12.92
C GLN A 95 12.49 -0.41 11.61
N LYS A 96 11.71 -0.37 10.53
CA LYS A 96 12.18 -0.66 9.18
C LYS A 96 11.60 0.33 8.19
N GLU A 97 12.44 0.76 7.22
CA GLU A 97 12.02 1.48 6.03
C GLU A 97 11.68 0.46 4.95
N LEU A 98 10.52 0.59 4.32
CA LEU A 98 9.99 -0.33 3.33
C LEU A 98 9.72 0.43 2.03
N ASP A 99 10.13 -0.16 0.91
CA ASP A 99 9.79 0.35 -0.41
C ASP A 99 8.30 0.15 -0.68
N LEU A 100 7.64 1.16 -1.24
CA LEU A 100 6.25 1.05 -1.65
C LEU A 100 6.14 0.33 -2.99
N THR A 101 5.14 -0.53 -3.11
CA THR A 101 4.85 -1.28 -4.34
C THR A 101 3.36 -1.29 -4.63
N TYR A 102 3.01 -1.64 -5.85
CA TYR A 102 1.64 -1.81 -6.33
C TYR A 102 1.55 -3.06 -7.21
N ASP A 103 0.36 -3.63 -7.33
CA ASP A 103 0.09 -4.73 -8.23
C ASP A 103 -0.62 -4.24 -9.49
N ILE A 104 -0.17 -4.68 -10.66
CA ILE A 104 -0.90 -4.51 -11.92
C ILE A 104 -1.83 -5.70 -12.11
N ARG A 105 -3.11 -5.43 -12.37
CA ARG A 105 -4.14 -6.43 -12.60
C ARG A 105 -4.63 -6.40 -14.04
N TYR A 106 -5.15 -7.54 -14.49
CA TYR A 106 -5.75 -7.70 -15.82
C TYR A 106 -4.79 -7.41 -16.99
N ALA A 107 -3.49 -7.57 -16.77
CA ALA A 107 -2.53 -7.55 -17.85
C ALA A 107 -2.65 -8.83 -18.70
N PRO A 108 -2.53 -8.74 -20.04
CA PRO A 108 -2.38 -9.92 -20.91
C PRO A 108 -1.20 -10.80 -20.48
N ALA A 109 -1.27 -12.08 -20.77
CA ALA A 109 -0.27 -13.06 -20.30
C ALA A 109 1.16 -12.78 -20.82
N ASN A 110 1.26 -12.16 -21.99
CA ASN A 110 2.54 -11.77 -22.61
C ASN A 110 3.02 -10.38 -22.20
N PHE A 111 2.26 -9.60 -21.43
CA PHE A 111 2.61 -8.23 -21.08
C PHE A 111 3.74 -8.19 -20.03
N ASP A 112 4.80 -7.47 -20.32
CA ASP A 112 5.93 -7.24 -19.41
C ASP A 112 5.59 -6.16 -18.36
N ILE A 113 5.03 -6.59 -17.23
CA ILE A 113 4.68 -5.69 -16.11
C ILE A 113 5.91 -4.92 -15.59
N SER A 114 7.12 -5.47 -15.71
CA SER A 114 8.33 -4.83 -15.23
C SER A 114 8.74 -3.60 -16.07
N SER A 115 8.19 -3.47 -17.28
CA SER A 115 8.40 -2.30 -18.14
C SER A 115 7.59 -1.07 -17.71
N LEU A 116 6.54 -1.25 -16.89
CA LEU A 116 5.73 -0.14 -16.39
C LEU A 116 6.47 0.64 -15.31
N ASN A 117 6.46 1.94 -15.45
CA ASN A 117 7.00 2.85 -14.46
C ASN A 117 5.93 3.85 -14.02
N LEU A 118 5.63 3.85 -12.73
CA LEU A 118 4.77 4.84 -12.10
C LEU A 118 5.59 5.68 -11.12
N ASP A 119 5.46 6.98 -11.24
CA ASP A 119 6.03 7.92 -10.29
C ASP A 119 5.15 7.96 -9.03
N LEU A 120 5.70 7.55 -7.92
CA LEU A 120 5.06 7.64 -6.61
C LEU A 120 5.44 8.96 -5.94
N SER A 121 4.47 9.63 -5.30
CA SER A 121 4.74 10.86 -4.54
C SER A 121 5.64 10.63 -3.32
N VAL A 122 5.69 9.37 -2.84
CA VAL A 122 6.58 8.87 -1.80
C VAL A 122 6.95 7.44 -2.16
N ASP A 123 8.24 7.13 -2.17
CA ASP A 123 8.73 5.80 -2.56
C ASP A 123 8.81 4.83 -1.39
N LYS A 124 8.86 5.35 -0.16
CA LYS A 124 9.10 4.54 1.05
C LYS A 124 8.26 5.02 2.21
N ILE A 125 8.01 4.09 3.13
CA ILE A 125 7.44 4.37 4.45
C ILE A 125 8.32 3.75 5.53
N SER A 126 8.26 4.33 6.73
CA SER A 126 8.88 3.76 7.93
C SER A 126 7.81 3.25 8.88
N ILE A 127 7.92 2.01 9.26
CA ILE A 127 7.03 1.37 10.23
C ILE A 127 7.82 0.77 11.38
N ALA A 128 7.18 0.65 12.53
CA ALA A 128 7.74 -0.01 13.70
C ALA A 128 6.81 -1.12 14.20
N SER A 129 7.39 -2.18 14.75
CA SER A 129 6.66 -3.31 15.32
C SER A 129 7.44 -3.95 16.46
N PRO A 130 6.76 -4.44 17.50
CA PRO A 130 7.38 -5.29 18.51
C PRO A 130 7.71 -6.68 17.97
N ASN A 131 7.17 -7.04 16.79
CA ASN A 131 7.27 -8.35 16.21
C ASN A 131 8.47 -8.46 15.25
N THR A 132 9.26 -9.51 15.38
CA THR A 132 10.39 -9.84 14.49
C THR A 132 9.94 -10.17 13.05
N GLU A 133 8.65 -10.40 12.80
CA GLU A 133 8.14 -10.61 11.45
C GLU A 133 8.37 -9.42 10.51
N LEU A 134 8.53 -8.21 11.06
CA LEU A 134 8.91 -7.04 10.27
C LEU A 134 10.23 -7.25 9.51
N GLU A 135 11.15 -8.08 10.03
CA GLU A 135 12.40 -8.42 9.34
C GLU A 135 12.17 -9.03 7.96
N LYS A 136 11.08 -9.79 7.80
CA LYS A 136 10.74 -10.52 6.58
C LYS A 136 10.00 -9.69 5.54
N ILE A 137 9.56 -8.49 5.92
CA ILE A 137 8.83 -7.59 5.03
C ILE A 137 9.84 -6.62 4.41
N ASP A 138 10.00 -6.68 3.09
CA ASP A 138 10.91 -5.78 2.37
C ASP A 138 10.17 -4.69 1.61
N LYS A 139 8.89 -4.93 1.30
CA LYS A 139 8.07 -4.03 0.50
C LYS A 139 6.68 -3.90 1.13
N TRP A 140 6.07 -2.74 0.93
CA TRP A 140 4.69 -2.47 1.35
C TRP A 140 3.80 -2.22 0.15
N ASN A 141 2.80 -3.08 -0.04
CA ASN A 141 1.87 -2.95 -1.16
C ASN A 141 0.78 -1.93 -0.82
N ILE A 142 0.65 -0.89 -1.66
CA ILE A 142 -0.34 0.18 -1.50
C ILE A 142 -1.68 -0.13 -2.17
N GLY A 143 -1.72 -1.15 -3.04
CA GLY A 143 -2.94 -1.56 -3.72
C GLY A 143 -2.71 -2.12 -5.10
N SER A 144 -3.79 -2.23 -5.86
CA SER A 144 -3.76 -2.75 -7.23
C SER A 144 -4.36 -1.77 -8.23
N ILE A 145 -3.84 -1.83 -9.45
CA ILE A 145 -4.23 -0.98 -10.58
C ILE A 145 -4.56 -1.90 -11.76
N PRO A 146 -5.78 -1.89 -12.28
CA PRO A 146 -6.07 -2.52 -13.57
C PRO A 146 -5.21 -1.89 -14.67
N LEU A 147 -4.60 -2.71 -15.54
CA LEU A 147 -3.75 -2.18 -16.61
C LEU A 147 -4.52 -1.23 -17.53
N TYR A 148 -5.78 -1.53 -17.81
CA TYR A 148 -6.64 -0.69 -18.65
C TYR A 148 -7.03 0.65 -18.00
N ASP A 149 -6.83 0.85 -16.68
CA ASP A 149 -7.03 2.13 -15.99
C ASP A 149 -5.83 3.08 -16.18
N LEU A 150 -4.68 2.55 -16.63
CA LEU A 150 -3.49 3.37 -16.91
C LEU A 150 -3.67 4.13 -18.24
N ASP A 151 -4.36 5.26 -18.17
CA ASP A 151 -4.45 6.22 -19.26
C ASP A 151 -3.26 7.18 -19.27
N TRP A 152 -3.19 8.04 -20.27
CA TRP A 152 -2.11 9.01 -20.42
C TRP A 152 -1.97 9.96 -19.24
N ASP A 153 -3.10 10.37 -18.68
CA ASP A 153 -3.16 11.31 -17.55
C ASP A 153 -3.37 10.60 -16.20
N PHE A 154 -3.07 9.30 -16.12
CA PHE A 154 -3.26 8.52 -14.91
C PHE A 154 -2.63 9.19 -13.69
N ASN A 155 -3.47 9.45 -12.69
CA ASN A 155 -3.09 10.08 -11.43
C ASN A 155 -4.06 9.62 -10.34
N LYS A 156 -3.63 8.66 -9.53
CA LYS A 156 -4.49 8.04 -8.52
C LYS A 156 -3.86 8.07 -7.14
N ALA A 157 -4.66 8.46 -6.15
CA ALA A 157 -4.27 8.43 -4.75
C ALA A 157 -4.61 7.08 -4.11
N PHE A 158 -3.68 6.55 -3.33
CA PHE A 158 -3.82 5.34 -2.54
C PHE A 158 -3.66 5.66 -1.06
N THR A 159 -4.60 5.20 -0.25
CA THR A 159 -4.49 5.29 1.19
C THR A 159 -3.59 4.18 1.71
N ILE A 160 -2.56 4.52 2.45
CA ILE A 160 -1.71 3.54 3.12
C ILE A 160 -2.47 3.01 4.33
N LYS A 161 -2.69 1.69 4.34
CA LYS A 161 -3.34 0.99 5.46
C LYS A 161 -2.29 0.22 6.23
N ILE A 162 -2.00 0.67 7.44
CA ILE A 162 -1.07 0.01 8.35
C ILE A 162 -1.91 -0.73 9.40
N PRO A 163 -1.81 -2.06 9.54
CA PRO A 163 -2.51 -2.82 10.55
C PRO A 163 -2.10 -2.41 11.97
N GLU A 164 -2.99 -2.64 12.94
CA GLU A 164 -2.80 -2.21 14.35
C GLU A 164 -1.55 -2.81 15.03
N ASN A 165 -1.04 -3.94 14.53
CA ASN A 165 0.19 -4.55 15.04
C ASN A 165 1.48 -3.85 14.55
N TYR A 166 1.36 -2.84 13.71
CA TYR A 166 2.44 -1.97 13.25
C TYR A 166 2.14 -0.52 13.60
N LYS A 167 3.18 0.27 13.81
CA LYS A 167 3.09 1.72 14.00
C LYS A 167 3.59 2.43 12.77
N ASP A 168 2.80 3.36 12.26
CA ASP A 168 3.25 4.33 11.26
C ASP A 168 4.12 5.39 11.94
N ILE A 169 5.38 5.43 11.55
CA ILE A 169 6.34 6.44 12.03
C ILE A 169 6.75 7.41 10.93
N SER A 170 6.30 7.17 9.68
CA SER A 170 6.53 8.08 8.56
C SER A 170 5.48 9.20 8.47
N ASN A 171 4.33 9.04 9.11
CA ASN A 171 3.18 9.94 9.02
C ASN A 171 2.69 10.15 7.57
N VAL A 172 2.84 9.13 6.72
CA VAL A 172 2.37 9.13 5.34
C VAL A 172 1.08 8.35 5.25
N SER A 173 -0.04 9.03 5.20
CA SER A 173 -1.37 8.39 5.10
C SER A 173 -1.82 8.12 3.66
N MET A 174 -1.22 8.80 2.68
CA MET A 174 -1.64 8.74 1.28
C MET A 174 -0.43 8.86 0.34
N VAL A 175 -0.47 8.10 -0.75
CA VAL A 175 0.52 8.14 -1.83
C VAL A 175 -0.22 8.31 -3.15
N THR A 176 0.27 9.19 -4.00
CA THR A 176 -0.24 9.38 -5.36
C THR A 176 0.69 8.68 -6.34
N ALA A 177 0.10 7.86 -7.23
CA ALA A 177 0.79 7.23 -8.34
C ALA A 177 0.40 7.91 -9.66
N LYS A 178 1.38 8.23 -10.49
CA LYS A 178 1.20 8.82 -11.83
C LYS A 178 1.92 7.96 -12.85
N LEU A 179 1.36 7.87 -14.06
CA LEU A 179 2.09 7.25 -15.17
C LEU A 179 3.33 8.08 -15.50
N ASN A 180 4.50 7.45 -15.48
CA ASN A 180 5.70 8.05 -16.05
C ASN A 180 5.62 7.92 -17.57
N GLN A 181 5.60 9.06 -18.26
CA GLN A 181 5.42 9.13 -19.71
C GLN A 181 6.72 9.10 -20.50
N ASP A 182 7.87 9.04 -19.84
CA ASP A 182 9.17 9.08 -20.48
C ASP A 182 9.37 7.89 -21.44
N GLY A 183 9.60 8.17 -22.72
CA GLY A 183 9.77 7.15 -23.76
C GLY A 183 8.48 6.44 -24.18
N LEU A 184 7.32 6.88 -23.68
CA LEU A 184 6.01 6.38 -24.08
C LEU A 184 5.36 7.28 -25.14
N ALA A 185 4.52 6.67 -25.96
CA ALA A 185 3.61 7.36 -26.87
C ALA A 185 2.18 6.83 -26.71
N LYS A 186 1.23 7.64 -27.14
CA LYS A 186 -0.19 7.29 -27.21
C LYS A 186 -0.71 7.39 -28.63
N LYS A 187 -1.52 6.42 -29.05
CA LYS A 187 -2.16 6.38 -30.37
C LYS A 187 -3.59 5.92 -30.25
N THR A 188 -4.51 6.58 -30.92
CA THR A 188 -5.89 6.10 -31.06
C THR A 188 -5.95 5.15 -32.26
N VAL A 189 -6.53 3.98 -32.04
CA VAL A 189 -6.67 2.94 -33.07
C VAL A 189 -8.15 2.56 -33.22
N THR A 190 -8.50 2.05 -34.43
CA THR A 190 -9.84 1.50 -34.70
C THR A 190 -9.65 0.10 -35.27
N VAL A 191 -10.25 -0.90 -34.61
CA VAL A 191 -10.18 -2.31 -35.00
C VAL A 191 -11.58 -2.78 -35.40
N ASP A 192 -11.66 -3.31 -36.60
CA ASP A 192 -12.94 -3.83 -37.16
C ASP A 192 -13.13 -5.33 -36.91
N GLU A 193 -12.03 -6.06 -36.77
CA GLU A 193 -12.06 -7.51 -36.62
C GLU A 193 -12.09 -7.90 -35.13
N ILE A 194 -13.23 -8.48 -34.70
CA ILE A 194 -13.46 -8.92 -33.33
C ILE A 194 -13.80 -10.40 -33.35
N SER A 195 -13.00 -11.20 -32.69
CA SER A 195 -13.18 -12.65 -32.63
C SER A 195 -13.95 -13.08 -31.39
N VAL A 196 -14.92 -13.97 -31.57
CA VAL A 196 -15.67 -14.58 -30.46
C VAL A 196 -15.08 -15.95 -30.17
N LEU A 197 -14.69 -16.14 -28.90
CA LEU A 197 -14.15 -17.39 -28.39
C LEU A 197 -15.20 -18.11 -27.55
N ASN A 198 -15.16 -19.46 -27.55
CA ASN A 198 -15.98 -20.31 -26.71
C ASN A 198 -17.50 -20.07 -26.86
N ALA A 199 -17.95 -19.74 -28.06
CA ALA A 199 -19.38 -19.64 -28.34
C ALA A 199 -20.06 -21.01 -28.11
N PRO A 200 -21.21 -21.07 -27.40
CA PRO A 200 -21.96 -22.31 -27.25
C PRO A 200 -22.41 -22.87 -28.60
N SER A 201 -22.30 -24.17 -28.77
CA SER A 201 -22.60 -24.86 -30.06
C SER A 201 -24.06 -24.73 -30.53
N ASP A 202 -24.98 -24.41 -29.64
CA ASP A 202 -26.42 -24.24 -29.88
C ASP A 202 -26.78 -22.81 -30.27
N TYR A 203 -25.82 -21.88 -30.29
CA TYR A 203 -26.05 -20.51 -30.67
C TYR A 203 -25.06 -20.02 -31.75
N ASN A 204 -25.59 -19.28 -32.71
CA ASN A 204 -24.81 -18.43 -33.60
C ASN A 204 -24.61 -17.08 -32.90
N CYS A 205 -23.37 -16.74 -32.56
CA CYS A 205 -23.03 -15.47 -31.92
C CYS A 205 -22.39 -14.51 -32.93
N THR A 206 -23.06 -13.41 -33.19
CA THR A 206 -22.61 -12.40 -34.16
C THR A 206 -22.24 -11.12 -33.41
N VAL A 207 -21.08 -10.58 -33.69
CA VAL A 207 -20.64 -9.27 -33.18
C VAL A 207 -21.35 -8.17 -33.98
N ASN A 208 -22.00 -7.24 -33.27
CA ASN A 208 -22.70 -6.10 -33.89
C ASN A 208 -21.88 -4.81 -33.85
N THR A 209 -20.79 -4.79 -33.09
CA THR A 209 -19.90 -3.63 -32.98
C THR A 209 -18.98 -3.58 -34.19
N TYR A 210 -18.96 -2.45 -34.88
CA TYR A 210 -18.06 -2.17 -35.99
C TYR A 210 -17.18 -0.98 -35.60
N GLY A 211 -15.87 -1.05 -35.92
CA GLY A 211 -14.96 0.06 -35.66
C GLY A 211 -14.76 0.32 -34.18
N LEU A 212 -14.32 -0.68 -33.42
CA LEU A 212 -13.99 -0.50 -32.00
C LEU A 212 -12.79 0.43 -31.89
N THR A 213 -13.02 1.63 -31.33
CA THR A 213 -12.01 2.68 -31.23
C THR A 213 -11.57 2.84 -29.78
N PHE A 214 -10.26 2.81 -29.54
CA PHE A 214 -9.65 2.98 -28.21
C PHE A 214 -8.22 3.51 -28.33
N ASP A 215 -7.72 4.02 -27.22
CA ASP A 215 -6.32 4.45 -27.13
C ASP A 215 -5.42 3.29 -26.74
N ILE A 216 -4.22 3.29 -27.30
CA ILE A 216 -3.12 2.40 -26.91
C ILE A 216 -1.94 3.23 -26.43
N ILE A 217 -1.20 2.71 -25.46
CA ILE A 217 0.01 3.32 -24.91
C ILE A 217 1.13 2.27 -24.91
N GLY A 218 2.34 2.70 -25.16
CA GLY A 218 3.53 1.85 -25.14
C GLY A 218 4.78 2.64 -25.52
N PRO A 219 5.93 1.97 -25.66
CA PRO A 219 7.16 2.58 -26.16
C PRO A 219 6.94 3.30 -27.51
N GLU A 220 7.56 4.46 -27.71
CA GLU A 220 7.40 5.26 -28.92
C GLU A 220 7.70 4.46 -30.20
N GLU A 221 8.72 3.60 -30.18
CA GLU A 221 9.08 2.73 -31.30
C GLU A 221 7.92 1.79 -31.65
N ASP A 222 7.40 1.06 -30.68
CA ASP A 222 6.30 0.10 -30.85
C ASP A 222 5.03 0.81 -31.35
N ILE A 223 4.68 1.93 -30.73
CA ILE A 223 3.47 2.70 -31.09
C ILE A 223 3.55 3.27 -32.51
N SER A 224 4.75 3.60 -32.99
CA SER A 224 4.96 4.11 -34.37
C SER A 224 4.77 3.01 -35.41
N GLU A 225 5.15 1.78 -35.11
CA GLU A 225 5.14 0.64 -36.03
C GLU A 225 3.81 -0.12 -36.02
N ILE A 226 3.15 -0.23 -34.87
CA ILE A 226 1.95 -1.05 -34.70
C ILE A 226 0.81 -0.61 -35.63
N THR A 227 0.26 -1.59 -36.33
CA THR A 227 -0.91 -1.43 -37.21
C THR A 227 -2.16 -2.11 -36.60
N ASN A 228 -3.34 -1.78 -37.11
CA ASN A 228 -4.60 -2.38 -36.61
C ASN A 228 -4.67 -3.90 -36.79
N GLN A 229 -3.88 -4.46 -37.74
CA GLN A 229 -3.86 -5.90 -38.02
C GLN A 229 -3.08 -6.70 -36.96
N GLU A 230 -2.22 -6.04 -36.20
CA GLU A 230 -1.42 -6.64 -35.13
C GLU A 230 -2.12 -6.57 -33.78
N ILE A 231 -3.30 -5.97 -33.73
CA ILE A 231 -4.12 -5.83 -32.53
C ILE A 231 -5.20 -6.91 -32.54
N LEU A 232 -5.16 -7.79 -31.57
CA LEU A 232 -6.13 -8.87 -31.43
C LEU A 232 -7.22 -8.50 -30.44
N VAL A 233 -8.46 -8.43 -30.91
CA VAL A 233 -9.66 -8.17 -30.10
C VAL A 233 -10.47 -9.44 -29.97
N THR A 234 -10.64 -9.93 -28.75
CA THR A 234 -11.36 -11.19 -28.49
C THR A 234 -12.43 -11.02 -27.41
N VAL A 235 -13.52 -11.77 -27.56
CA VAL A 235 -14.57 -11.89 -26.53
C VAL A 235 -14.71 -13.35 -26.15
N ASP A 236 -14.49 -13.68 -24.89
CA ASP A 236 -14.63 -15.02 -24.37
C ASP A 236 -16.01 -15.21 -23.74
N LEU A 237 -16.86 -16.00 -24.40
CA LEU A 237 -18.23 -16.25 -23.96
C LEU A 237 -18.37 -17.29 -22.84
N LEU A 238 -17.27 -17.96 -22.40
CA LEU A 238 -17.30 -18.82 -21.19
C LEU A 238 -17.75 -18.06 -19.94
N LYS A 239 -17.53 -16.76 -19.91
CA LYS A 239 -17.87 -15.91 -18.75
C LYS A 239 -19.35 -15.49 -18.73
N TYR A 240 -20.13 -15.85 -19.76
CA TYR A 240 -21.49 -15.39 -19.97
C TYR A 240 -22.47 -16.54 -20.07
N THR A 241 -23.67 -16.35 -19.52
CA THR A 241 -24.80 -17.24 -19.80
C THR A 241 -25.47 -16.77 -21.10
N VAL A 242 -25.16 -17.44 -22.21
CA VAL A 242 -25.65 -17.08 -23.53
C VAL A 242 -27.13 -17.52 -23.68
N GLN A 243 -27.98 -16.58 -24.05
CA GLN A 243 -29.40 -16.79 -24.35
C GLN A 243 -29.74 -16.11 -25.69
N SER A 244 -30.87 -16.48 -26.29
CA SER A 244 -31.37 -15.84 -27.53
C SER A 244 -31.70 -14.37 -27.30
N SER A 245 -30.69 -13.51 -27.40
CA SER A 245 -30.80 -12.05 -27.17
C SER A 245 -29.58 -11.32 -27.69
N THR A 246 -29.67 -10.00 -27.68
CA THR A 246 -28.51 -9.12 -27.83
C THR A 246 -28.02 -8.71 -26.44
N PHE A 247 -26.72 -8.83 -26.19
CA PHE A 247 -26.08 -8.49 -24.92
C PHE A 247 -24.73 -7.80 -25.16
N THR A 248 -24.21 -7.20 -24.11
CA THR A 248 -22.89 -6.56 -24.13
C THR A 248 -21.88 -7.44 -23.39
N ALA A 249 -20.72 -7.65 -24.01
CA ALA A 249 -19.63 -8.42 -23.41
C ALA A 249 -18.33 -7.61 -23.40
N ASP A 250 -17.49 -7.89 -22.43
CA ASP A 250 -16.16 -7.28 -22.32
C ASP A 250 -15.21 -7.88 -23.37
N ALA A 251 -14.50 -7.00 -24.08
CA ALA A 251 -13.50 -7.39 -25.04
C ALA A 251 -12.11 -7.38 -24.39
N THR A 252 -11.33 -8.42 -24.65
CA THR A 252 -9.92 -8.49 -24.30
C THR A 252 -9.10 -8.04 -25.49
N ILE A 253 -8.24 -7.05 -25.25
CA ILE A 253 -7.29 -6.53 -26.24
C ILE A 253 -5.93 -7.12 -25.93
N SER A 254 -5.25 -7.65 -26.96
CA SER A 254 -3.90 -8.17 -26.81
C SER A 254 -3.03 -7.80 -28.02
N PHE A 255 -1.74 -7.76 -27.79
CA PHE A 255 -0.71 -7.38 -28.73
C PHE A 255 0.34 -8.50 -28.77
N PRO A 256 0.15 -9.54 -29.60
CA PRO A 256 0.99 -10.75 -29.57
C PRO A 256 2.50 -10.46 -29.76
N ASP A 257 2.83 -9.48 -30.58
CA ASP A 257 4.20 -9.14 -30.94
C ASP A 257 4.77 -7.95 -30.12
N TYR A 258 3.97 -7.35 -29.23
CA TYR A 258 4.32 -6.17 -28.43
C TYR A 258 4.01 -6.39 -26.97
N ASP A 259 5.00 -6.75 -26.20
CA ASP A 259 4.84 -7.11 -24.79
C ASP A 259 4.80 -5.91 -23.82
N LYS A 260 4.94 -4.67 -24.33
CA LYS A 260 4.95 -3.41 -23.55
C LYS A 260 3.86 -2.44 -23.97
N VAL A 261 2.95 -2.87 -24.85
CA VAL A 261 1.83 -2.06 -25.33
C VAL A 261 0.55 -2.51 -24.60
N TRP A 262 -0.27 -1.56 -24.19
CA TRP A 262 -1.57 -1.84 -23.59
C TRP A 262 -2.67 -0.94 -24.13
N ALA A 263 -3.91 -1.43 -24.05
CA ALA A 263 -5.11 -0.68 -24.38
C ALA A 263 -5.67 0.04 -23.15
N VAL A 264 -6.13 1.28 -23.36
CA VAL A 264 -6.73 2.12 -22.32
C VAL A 264 -8.25 1.90 -22.28
N GLY A 265 -8.75 1.74 -21.07
CA GLY A 265 -10.17 1.56 -20.81
C GLY A 265 -10.69 0.14 -21.05
N LEU A 266 -11.75 -0.21 -20.36
CA LEU A 266 -12.44 -1.48 -20.54
C LEU A 266 -13.32 -1.42 -21.79
N GLN A 267 -12.96 -2.18 -22.81
CA GLN A 267 -13.68 -2.21 -24.08
C GLN A 267 -14.87 -3.17 -23.99
N LYS A 268 -15.99 -2.75 -24.58
CA LYS A 268 -17.23 -3.53 -24.62
C LYS A 268 -17.77 -3.63 -26.02
N VAL A 269 -18.28 -4.80 -26.36
CA VAL A 269 -18.89 -5.06 -27.67
C VAL A 269 -20.29 -5.62 -27.51
N SER A 270 -21.13 -5.33 -28.49
CA SER A 270 -22.49 -5.88 -28.59
C SER A 270 -22.48 -7.17 -29.40
N ILE A 271 -23.10 -8.20 -28.86
CA ILE A 271 -23.20 -9.53 -29.47
C ILE A 271 -24.65 -9.93 -29.52
N THR A 272 -25.10 -10.43 -30.69
CA THR A 272 -26.41 -11.09 -30.84
C THR A 272 -26.21 -12.60 -30.89
N ALA A 273 -26.87 -13.31 -29.99
CA ALA A 273 -26.95 -14.76 -30.01
C ALA A 273 -28.33 -15.22 -30.52
N SER A 274 -28.34 -16.09 -31.51
CA SER A 274 -29.52 -16.74 -32.05
C SER A 274 -29.37 -18.26 -32.03
N PRO A 275 -30.44 -19.02 -31.71
CA PRO A 275 -30.37 -20.47 -31.70
C PRO A 275 -29.97 -21.04 -33.07
N VAL A 276 -29.12 -22.05 -33.07
CA VAL A 276 -28.86 -22.82 -34.30
C VAL A 276 -30.07 -23.61 -34.64
N THR A 277 -30.75 -23.29 -35.77
CA THR A 277 -31.83 -24.12 -36.32
C THR A 277 -31.24 -25.44 -36.80
N LYS A 278 -31.50 -26.52 -36.07
CA LYS A 278 -31.22 -27.86 -36.59
C LYS A 278 -32.12 -28.07 -37.79
N SER A 279 -31.56 -28.14 -39.00
CA SER A 279 -32.26 -28.65 -40.18
C SER A 279 -32.67 -30.07 -39.89
N SER A 280 -33.98 -30.34 -39.75
CA SER A 280 -34.52 -31.69 -39.80
C SER A 280 -34.26 -32.21 -41.19
N ALA A 281 -33.21 -33.05 -41.33
CA ALA A 281 -33.04 -33.84 -42.53
C ALA A 281 -34.20 -34.86 -42.56
N GLU A 282 -35.13 -34.71 -43.50
CA GLU A 282 -36.06 -35.73 -43.92
C GLU A 282 -35.35 -36.85 -44.67
#